data_5f4096aa3c8b92a351515f51773a61d3
#
_entry.id   5f4096aa3c8b92a351515f51773a61d3
#
_cell.length_a   1.000
_cell.length_b   1.000
_cell.length_c   1.000
_cell.angle_alpha   90.00
_cell.angle_beta   90.00
_cell.angle_gamma   90.00
#
_symmetry.space_group_name_H-M   'P 1'
#
loop_
_entity.id
_entity.type
_entity.pdbx_description
1 polymer ?
#
loop_
_entity_poly.entity_id
_entity_poly.type
_entity_poly.pdbx_seq_one_letter_code
_entity_poly.pdbx_strand_id
1 'polypeptide(L)' 'MTRYFFDIQSGREFFSDEEGLELPNHKAAEIEAMQTLIGMARDSVFIHERPDMAIEVRSATERLFCAALIYGTTDTKH' A
#
# COMPACT_ATOMS: atom_id res chain seq x y z
N MET A 1 -15.59 -2.20 -15.95
CA MET A 1 -14.43 -2.50 -15.11
C MET A 1 -13.26 -1.61 -15.49
N THR A 2 -12.55 -1.16 -14.53
CA THR A 2 -11.39 -0.30 -14.74
C THR A 2 -10.16 -1.02 -14.22
N ARG A 3 -9.05 -0.88 -14.93
CA ARG A 3 -7.80 -1.48 -14.49
C ARG A 3 -7.06 -0.49 -13.60
N TYR A 4 -6.77 -0.94 -12.39
CA TYR A 4 -6.04 -0.16 -11.40
C TYR A 4 -4.67 -0.77 -11.18
N PHE A 5 -3.69 0.08 -10.97
CA PHE A 5 -2.32 -0.35 -10.72
C PHE A 5 -1.92 0.05 -9.31
N PHE A 6 -1.29 -0.86 -8.61
CA PHE A 6 -0.96 -0.70 -7.19
C PHE A 6 0.55 -0.72 -7.04
N ASP A 7 1.14 0.45 -7.05
CA ASP A 7 2.59 0.58 -6.87
C ASP A 7 2.88 0.59 -5.38
N ILE A 8 3.82 -0.25 -4.96
CA ILE A 8 4.10 -0.47 -3.54
C ILE A 8 5.43 0.14 -3.18
N GLN A 9 5.47 0.87 -2.07
CA GLN A 9 6.69 1.36 -1.50
C GLN A 9 6.82 0.81 -0.09
N SER A 10 7.97 0.22 0.21
CA SER A 10 8.25 -0.33 1.53
C SER A 10 9.67 0.11 1.92
N GLY A 11 9.73 1.06 2.85
CA GLY A 11 11.01 1.66 3.19
C GLY A 11 11.62 2.34 1.98
N ARG A 12 12.77 1.84 1.55
CA ARG A 12 13.46 2.39 0.38
C ARG A 12 13.14 1.65 -0.90
N GLU A 13 12.41 0.56 -0.80
CA GLU A 13 12.12 -0.26 -1.96
C GLU A 13 10.84 0.18 -2.63
N PHE A 14 10.83 0.12 -3.94
CA PHE A 14 9.69 0.50 -4.72
C PHE A 14 9.39 -0.59 -5.74
N PHE A 15 8.14 -1.01 -5.79
CA PHE A 15 7.70 -2.06 -6.70
C PHE A 15 6.56 -1.52 -7.56
N SER A 16 6.85 -1.32 -8.82
CA SER A 16 5.85 -0.83 -9.76
C SER A 16 4.98 -2.00 -10.24
N ASP A 17 3.67 -1.79 -10.23
CA ASP A 17 2.74 -2.78 -10.73
C ASP A 17 2.58 -2.60 -12.23
N GLU A 18 2.94 -3.63 -12.99
CA GLU A 18 2.86 -3.56 -14.43
C GLU A 18 1.68 -4.33 -15.01
N GLU A 19 0.99 -5.11 -14.19
CA GLU A 19 -0.13 -5.91 -14.65
C GLU A 19 -1.47 -5.28 -14.32
N GLY A 20 -1.58 -4.75 -13.11
CA GLY A 20 -2.81 -4.16 -12.67
C GLY A 20 -3.87 -5.20 -12.30
N LEU A 21 -5.01 -4.68 -11.87
CA LEU A 21 -6.13 -5.50 -11.45
C LEU A 21 -7.40 -4.80 -11.87
N GLU A 22 -8.30 -5.53 -12.51
CA GLU A 22 -9.57 -4.95 -12.92
C GLU A 22 -10.56 -5.01 -11.78
N LEU A 23 -11.11 -3.85 -11.45
CA LEU A 23 -12.06 -3.71 -10.36
C LEU A 23 -13.24 -2.85 -10.82
N PRO A 24 -14.38 -3.02 -10.18
CA PRO A 24 -15.59 -2.34 -10.65
C PRO A 24 -15.58 -0.83 -10.43
N ASN A 25 -14.92 -0.35 -9.40
CA ASN A 25 -14.98 1.08 -9.10
C ASN A 25 -13.87 1.48 -8.14
N HIS A 26 -13.82 2.78 -7.87
CA HIS A 26 -12.82 3.38 -7.00
C HIS A 26 -12.85 2.80 -5.58
N LYS A 27 -14.05 2.56 -5.06
CA LYS A 27 -14.21 2.00 -3.73
C LYS A 27 -13.58 0.62 -3.61
N ALA A 28 -13.74 -0.21 -4.63
CA ALA A 28 -13.13 -1.53 -4.65
C ALA A 28 -11.61 -1.41 -4.65
N ALA A 29 -11.07 -0.41 -5.35
CA ALA A 29 -9.63 -0.18 -5.36
C ALA A 29 -9.13 0.26 -3.99
N GLU A 30 -9.89 1.08 -3.27
CA GLU A 30 -9.52 1.47 -1.91
C GLU A 30 -9.46 0.25 -0.99
N ILE A 31 -10.45 -0.60 -1.07
CA ILE A 31 -10.51 -1.80 -0.24
C ILE A 31 -9.31 -2.71 -0.54
N GLU A 32 -9.00 -2.88 -1.82
CA GLU A 32 -7.87 -3.71 -2.22
C GLU A 32 -6.56 -3.15 -1.66
N ALA A 33 -6.35 -1.85 -1.76
CA ALA A 33 -5.15 -1.21 -1.25
C ALA A 33 -5.02 -1.40 0.27
N MET A 34 -6.12 -1.22 1.00
CA MET A 34 -6.11 -1.38 2.45
C MET A 34 -5.79 -2.81 2.84
N GLN A 35 -6.40 -3.78 2.16
CA GLN A 35 -6.15 -5.19 2.47
C GLN A 35 -4.70 -5.57 2.19
N THR A 36 -4.14 -5.04 1.12
CA THR A 36 -2.75 -5.31 0.78
C THR A 36 -1.81 -4.72 1.83
N LEU A 37 -2.07 -3.49 2.28
CA LEU A 37 -1.28 -2.87 3.33
C LEU A 37 -1.32 -3.67 4.62
N ILE A 38 -2.51 -4.12 4.99
CA ILE A 38 -2.68 -4.92 6.20
C ILE A 38 -1.88 -6.22 6.11
N GLY A 39 -1.93 -6.87 4.95
CA GLY A 39 -1.16 -8.09 4.72
C GLY A 39 0.33 -7.85 4.82
N MET A 40 0.82 -6.77 4.23
CA MET A 40 2.22 -6.40 4.32
C MET A 40 2.64 -6.12 5.76
N ALA A 41 1.79 -5.42 6.51
CA ALA A 41 2.06 -5.11 7.89
C ALA A 41 2.16 -6.38 8.74
N ARG A 42 1.27 -7.33 8.50
CA ARG A 42 1.29 -8.60 9.20
C ARG A 42 2.59 -9.36 8.95
N ASP A 43 3.02 -9.37 7.70
CA ASP A 43 4.25 -10.07 7.34
C ASP A 43 5.47 -9.41 7.96
N SER A 44 5.44 -8.09 8.10
CA SER A 44 6.57 -7.35 8.65
C SER A 44 6.71 -7.47 10.15
N VAL A 45 5.73 -8.03 10.84
CA VAL A 45 5.80 -8.21 12.30
C VAL A 45 7.00 -9.04 12.72
N PHE A 46 7.44 -9.95 11.85
CA PHE A 46 8.55 -10.83 12.14
C PHE A 46 9.91 -10.26 11.73
N ILE A 47 9.94 -9.03 11.23
CA ILE A 47 11.16 -8.36 10.82
C ILE A 47 11.53 -7.33 11.87
N HIS A 48 12.82 -7.22 12.17
CA HIS A 48 13.28 -6.26 13.16
C HIS A 48 13.00 -4.83 12.77
N GLU A 49 13.14 -4.53 11.49
CA GLU A 49 12.83 -3.21 10.99
C GLU A 49 11.41 -3.21 10.44
N ARG A 50 10.67 -2.18 10.80
CA ARG A 50 9.30 -2.02 10.33
C ARG A 50 9.24 -0.76 9.49
N PRO A 51 9.48 -0.88 8.21
CA PRO A 51 9.48 0.29 7.35
C PRO A 51 8.07 0.85 7.17
N ASP A 52 8.01 2.15 6.92
CA ASP A 52 6.77 2.75 6.49
C ASP A 52 6.42 2.17 5.12
N MET A 53 5.14 1.95 4.91
CA MET A 53 4.67 1.34 3.69
C MET A 53 3.60 2.21 3.06
N ALA A 54 3.57 2.21 1.74
CA ALA A 54 2.57 2.96 1.01
C ALA A 54 2.20 2.21 -0.26
N ILE A 55 0.95 2.40 -0.67
CA ILE A 55 0.48 1.89 -1.95
C ILE A 55 -0.11 3.06 -2.70
N GLU A 56 0.47 3.36 -3.85
CA GLU A 56 -0.08 4.37 -4.73
C GLU A 56 -0.93 3.70 -5.77
N VAL A 57 -2.18 4.10 -5.86
CA VAL A 57 -3.11 3.51 -6.80
C VAL A 57 -3.29 4.47 -7.95
N ARG A 58 -3.13 3.96 -9.14
CA ARG A 58 -3.26 4.75 -10.35
C ARG A 58 -4.06 4.00 -11.40
N SER A 59 -4.61 4.74 -12.33
CA SER A 59 -5.19 4.16 -13.54
C SER A 59 -4.11 4.16 -14.62
N ALA A 60 -4.48 3.81 -15.83
CA ALA A 60 -3.53 3.83 -16.94
C ALA A 60 -3.05 5.25 -17.24
N THR A 61 -3.80 6.26 -16.85
CA THR A 61 -3.54 7.64 -17.24
C THR A 61 -3.23 8.60 -16.11
N GLU A 62 -3.60 8.27 -14.86
CA GLU A 62 -3.42 9.23 -13.78
C GLU A 62 -3.33 8.56 -12.42
N ARG A 63 -2.73 9.27 -11.48
CA ARG A 63 -2.73 8.86 -10.10
C ARG A 63 -4.09 9.13 -9.50
N LEU A 64 -4.55 8.23 -8.65
CA LEU A 64 -5.87 8.35 -8.05
C LEU A 64 -5.81 8.63 -6.56
N PHE A 65 -5.03 7.84 -5.82
CA PHE A 65 -4.90 8.05 -4.38
C PHE A 65 -3.71 7.24 -3.86
N CYS A 66 -3.38 7.49 -2.61
CA CYS A 66 -2.30 6.78 -1.93
C CYS A 66 -2.79 6.38 -0.55
N ALA A 67 -2.56 5.13 -0.18
CA ALA A 67 -2.81 4.64 1.16
C ALA A 67 -1.46 4.35 1.80
N ALA A 68 -1.31 4.71 3.07
CA ALA A 68 -0.03 4.56 3.74
C ALA A 68 -0.20 4.03 5.15
N LEU A 69 0.80 3.30 5.60
CA LEU A 69 0.91 2.86 6.97
C LEU A 69 2.25 3.31 7.49
N ILE A 70 2.23 4.13 8.53
CA ILE A 70 3.44 4.68 9.10
C ILE A 70 3.65 4.06 10.47
N TYR A 71 4.81 3.42 10.61
CA TYR A 71 5.20 2.85 11.89
C TYR A 71 5.85 3.92 12.73
N GLY A 72 5.22 4.22 13.85
CA GLY A 72 5.83 5.11 14.80
C GLY A 72 5.53 4.57 16.17
N THR A 73 6.56 4.39 16.98
CA THR A 73 6.36 4.05 18.36
C THR A 73 6.79 5.23 19.20
N THR A 74 5.91 5.64 20.07
CA THR A 74 6.26 6.66 21.05
C THR A 74 6.59 5.96 22.33
N ASP A 75 7.87 6.05 22.69
CA ASP A 75 8.30 5.51 23.95
C ASP A 75 7.91 6.46 25.06
N THR A 76 6.96 6.02 25.84
CA THR A 76 6.55 6.81 26.98
C THR A 76 7.31 6.33 28.18
N LYS A 77 8.24 7.11 28.62
CA LYS A 77 9.03 6.81 29.80
C LYS A 77 8.40 7.46 31.01
N HIS A 78 8.30 6.72 32.04
CA HIS A 78 7.74 7.24 33.27
C HIS A 78 8.64 6.96 34.44
#